data_329c6e86f99320fa63950f70cd88f062
#
_entry.id   329c6e86f99320fa63950f70cd88f062
#
_cell.length_a   1.000
_cell.length_b   1.000
_cell.length_c   1.000
_cell.angle_alpha   90.00
_cell.angle_beta   90.00
_cell.angle_gamma   90.00
#
_symmetry.space_group_name_H-M   'P 1'
#
loop_
_entity.id
_entity.type
_entity.pdbx_description
1 polymer ?
#
loop_
_entity_poly.entity_id
_entity_poly.type
_entity_poly.pdbx_seq_one_letter_code
_entity_poly.pdbx_strand_id
1 'polypeptide(L)'
;MNTSRCLQLYYQRCANQEKGIKEEVSELNDQKALDVLRYVLDAEVYDRSLDEGRENVKLDYFVEHSNAKAVKLTRAEVVALRLYTTLAYRHINDPLRSKERQRLNEPCLLPATTRFAYEATRKLRALNASTSENGVLWRGMRGLRVTDDFLAHGGTELGFMSATRRLEVAVRYALSRAEEDQALLLLKILVPSFVSSGADLGWVSAFPHEGEVLFPPLTFLQPTGRVDRLEAPRGGRRVPITVVEVVPHVG
;
A
#
# COMPACT_ATOMS: atom_id res chain seq x y z
N MET A 1 -15.14 17.54 -17.03
CA MET A 1 -15.75 16.24 -17.41
C MET A 1 -17.06 16.10 -16.65
N ASN A 2 -18.16 15.70 -17.29
CA ASN A 2 -19.47 15.62 -16.63
C ASN A 2 -19.47 14.47 -15.60
N THR A 3 -19.85 14.74 -14.36
CA THR A 3 -19.87 13.76 -13.23
C THR A 3 -20.64 12.48 -13.59
N SER A 4 -21.74 12.60 -14.33
CA SER A 4 -22.53 11.45 -14.80
C SER A 4 -21.72 10.50 -15.72
N ARG A 5 -20.90 11.06 -16.61
CA ARG A 5 -20.05 10.29 -17.52
C ARG A 5 -18.92 9.57 -16.77
N CYS A 6 -18.33 10.22 -15.75
CA CYS A 6 -17.31 9.60 -14.90
C CYS A 6 -17.87 8.41 -14.12
N LEU A 7 -19.05 8.53 -13.54
CA LEU A 7 -19.72 7.44 -12.84
C LEU A 7 -20.07 6.29 -13.78
N GLN A 8 -20.57 6.57 -14.98
CA GLN A 8 -20.89 5.54 -15.97
C GLN A 8 -19.64 4.76 -16.38
N LEU A 9 -18.54 5.42 -16.69
CA LEU A 9 -17.25 4.78 -17.00
C LEU A 9 -16.74 3.94 -15.84
N TYR A 10 -16.83 4.45 -14.61
CA TYR A 10 -16.46 3.69 -13.41
C TYR A 10 -17.22 2.38 -13.28
N TYR A 11 -18.56 2.42 -13.38
CA TYR A 11 -19.38 1.20 -13.29
C TYR A 11 -19.08 0.21 -14.42
N GLN A 12 -18.89 0.71 -15.64
CA GLN A 12 -18.52 -0.11 -16.78
C GLN A 12 -17.18 -0.82 -16.58
N ARG A 13 -16.16 -0.11 -16.07
CA ARG A 13 -14.84 -0.68 -15.78
C ARG A 13 -14.89 -1.71 -14.66
N CYS A 14 -15.65 -1.42 -13.61
CA CYS A 14 -15.87 -2.41 -12.55
C CYS A 14 -16.57 -3.67 -13.07
N ALA A 15 -17.55 -3.53 -13.95
CA ALA A 15 -18.22 -4.66 -14.59
C ALA A 15 -17.28 -5.47 -15.51
N ASN A 16 -16.38 -4.78 -16.21
CA ASN A 16 -15.37 -5.38 -17.09
C ASN A 16 -14.16 -5.98 -16.34
N GLN A 17 -14.08 -5.80 -15.02
CA GLN A 17 -13.05 -6.38 -14.14
C GLN A 17 -11.62 -6.13 -14.66
N GLU A 18 -10.84 -7.18 -14.97
CA GLU A 18 -9.46 -7.07 -15.44
C GLU A 18 -9.32 -6.19 -16.69
N LYS A 19 -10.27 -6.29 -17.63
CA LYS A 19 -10.27 -5.44 -18.84
C LYS A 19 -10.43 -3.96 -18.46
N GLY A 20 -11.26 -3.66 -17.48
CA GLY A 20 -11.43 -2.30 -16.95
C GLY A 20 -10.16 -1.74 -16.35
N ILE A 21 -9.37 -2.55 -15.63
CA ILE A 21 -8.05 -2.16 -15.11
C ILE A 21 -7.09 -1.85 -16.27
N LYS A 22 -7.05 -2.68 -17.31
CA LYS A 22 -6.21 -2.46 -18.50
C LYS A 22 -6.54 -1.12 -19.18
N GLU A 23 -7.83 -0.83 -19.34
CA GLU A 23 -8.31 0.43 -19.92
C GLU A 23 -7.86 1.64 -19.06
N GLU A 24 -8.02 1.59 -17.74
CA GLU A 24 -7.59 2.66 -16.83
C GLU A 24 -6.09 2.94 -16.93
N VAL A 25 -5.26 1.91 -16.83
CA VAL A 25 -3.79 2.07 -16.88
C VAL A 25 -3.35 2.58 -18.24
N SER A 26 -3.99 2.16 -19.33
CA SER A 26 -3.68 2.65 -20.68
C SER A 26 -3.99 4.14 -20.86
N GLU A 27 -5.01 4.65 -20.20
CA GLU A 27 -5.39 6.07 -20.25
C GLU A 27 -4.47 7.00 -19.45
N LEU A 28 -3.59 6.46 -18.59
CA LEU A 28 -2.62 7.28 -17.84
C LEU A 28 -1.56 7.93 -18.74
N ASN A 29 -1.34 7.43 -19.95
CA ASN A 29 -0.23 7.83 -20.82
C ASN A 29 1.14 7.74 -20.14
N ASP A 30 1.29 6.81 -19.20
CA ASP A 30 2.52 6.54 -18.46
C ASP A 30 3.10 5.19 -18.90
N GLN A 31 4.20 5.24 -19.67
CA GLN A 31 4.85 4.04 -20.20
C GLN A 31 5.30 3.10 -19.08
N LYS A 32 5.76 3.65 -17.93
CA LYS A 32 6.19 2.82 -16.80
C LYS A 32 5.02 2.07 -16.17
N ALA A 33 3.85 2.72 -16.08
CA ALA A 33 2.64 2.06 -15.60
C ALA A 33 2.18 0.95 -16.54
N LEU A 34 2.28 1.17 -17.86
CA LEU A 34 1.99 0.15 -18.88
C LEU A 34 2.96 -1.05 -18.81
N ASP A 35 4.25 -0.79 -18.62
CA ASP A 35 5.26 -1.86 -18.50
C ASP A 35 5.02 -2.69 -17.23
N VAL A 36 4.66 -2.03 -16.13
CA VAL A 36 4.27 -2.72 -14.90
C VAL A 36 3.00 -3.56 -15.09
N LEU A 37 2.02 -3.04 -15.84
CA LEU A 37 0.81 -3.82 -16.13
C LEU A 37 1.13 -5.09 -16.95
N ARG A 38 1.98 -4.99 -17.97
CA ARG A 38 2.46 -6.15 -18.75
C ARG A 38 3.18 -7.17 -17.86
N TYR A 39 4.07 -6.69 -16.99
CA TYR A 39 4.73 -7.54 -16.01
C TYR A 39 3.71 -8.30 -15.12
N VAL A 40 2.70 -7.60 -14.59
CA VAL A 40 1.70 -8.21 -13.71
C VAL A 40 0.84 -9.26 -14.44
N LEU A 41 0.51 -9.01 -15.70
CA LEU A 41 -0.39 -9.88 -16.49
C LEU A 41 0.32 -11.05 -17.13
N ASP A 42 1.48 -10.79 -17.73
CA ASP A 42 2.13 -11.71 -18.66
C ASP A 42 3.48 -12.24 -18.16
N ALA A 43 3.90 -11.82 -16.96
CA ALA A 43 5.20 -12.12 -16.35
C ALA A 43 6.39 -11.70 -17.25
N GLU A 44 6.21 -10.70 -18.13
CA GLU A 44 7.32 -10.09 -18.85
C GLU A 44 8.28 -9.45 -17.87
N VAL A 45 9.56 -9.75 -18.02
CA VAL A 45 10.59 -9.24 -17.10
C VAL A 45 10.72 -7.75 -17.27
N TYR A 46 10.16 -7.01 -16.33
CA TYR A 46 10.25 -5.55 -16.25
C TYR A 46 11.49 -5.10 -15.47
N ASP A 47 11.74 -5.73 -14.32
CA ASP A 47 12.84 -5.47 -13.43
C ASP A 47 13.20 -6.78 -12.70
N ARG A 48 14.49 -7.16 -12.72
CA ARG A 48 14.96 -8.39 -12.07
C ARG A 48 14.82 -8.39 -10.55
N SER A 49 14.61 -7.23 -9.93
CA SER A 49 14.35 -7.12 -8.50
C SER A 49 12.92 -7.50 -8.12
N LEU A 50 12.02 -7.59 -9.12
CA LEU A 50 10.65 -7.99 -8.90
C LEU A 50 10.53 -9.51 -8.75
N ASP A 51 9.67 -9.94 -7.85
CA ASP A 51 9.40 -11.36 -7.57
C ASP A 51 10.65 -12.19 -7.22
N GLU A 52 11.61 -11.59 -6.48
CA GLU A 52 12.81 -12.28 -6.03
C GLU A 52 12.44 -13.61 -5.36
N GLY A 53 13.04 -14.71 -5.86
CA GLY A 53 12.71 -16.07 -5.43
C GLY A 53 11.43 -16.67 -6.05
N ARG A 54 10.77 -15.95 -6.97
CA ARG A 54 9.56 -16.38 -7.69
C ARG A 54 9.67 -16.09 -9.19
N GLU A 55 10.80 -16.36 -9.78
CA GLU A 55 11.09 -16.04 -11.19
C GLU A 55 10.11 -16.71 -12.16
N ASN A 56 9.68 -15.94 -13.18
CA ASN A 56 8.76 -16.37 -14.24
C ASN A 56 7.37 -16.84 -13.78
N VAL A 57 6.88 -16.34 -12.67
CA VAL A 57 5.58 -16.71 -12.13
C VAL A 57 4.48 -15.88 -12.79
N LYS A 58 3.58 -16.57 -13.52
CA LYS A 58 2.44 -15.94 -14.20
C LYS A 58 1.34 -15.56 -13.21
N LEU A 59 0.45 -14.66 -13.65
CA LEU A 59 -0.68 -14.18 -12.85
C LEU A 59 -1.52 -15.33 -12.26
N ASP A 60 -1.71 -16.42 -13.00
CA ASP A 60 -2.51 -17.56 -12.55
C ASP A 60 -1.97 -18.20 -11.27
N TYR A 61 -0.67 -18.19 -11.02
CA TYR A 61 -0.10 -18.64 -9.76
C TYR A 61 -0.67 -17.89 -8.56
N PHE A 62 -0.82 -16.57 -8.66
CA PHE A 62 -1.36 -15.75 -7.59
C PHE A 62 -2.89 -15.89 -7.48
N VAL A 63 -3.59 -16.06 -8.60
CA VAL A 63 -5.04 -16.31 -8.62
C VAL A 63 -5.38 -17.64 -7.96
N GLU A 64 -4.56 -18.65 -8.20
CA GLU A 64 -4.72 -20.02 -7.67
C GLU A 64 -4.14 -20.20 -6.24
N HIS A 65 -3.47 -19.17 -5.71
CA HIS A 65 -2.86 -19.22 -4.38
C HIS A 65 -3.90 -19.48 -3.29
N SER A 66 -3.52 -20.24 -2.25
CA SER A 66 -4.42 -20.63 -1.15
C SER A 66 -5.12 -19.44 -0.50
N ASN A 67 -4.39 -18.32 -0.27
CA ASN A 67 -4.97 -17.12 0.31
C ASN A 67 -6.02 -16.48 -0.60
N ALA A 68 -5.79 -16.43 -1.92
CA ALA A 68 -6.76 -15.93 -2.88
C ALA A 68 -8.05 -16.77 -2.88
N LYS A 69 -7.88 -18.08 -2.91
CA LYS A 69 -9.01 -19.05 -2.86
C LYS A 69 -9.80 -18.97 -1.56
N ALA A 70 -9.11 -18.90 -0.42
CA ALA A 70 -9.73 -18.87 0.90
C ALA A 70 -10.74 -17.72 1.05
N VAL A 71 -10.43 -16.54 0.46
CA VAL A 71 -11.32 -15.37 0.52
C VAL A 71 -12.00 -15.06 -0.82
N LYS A 72 -11.91 -15.98 -1.78
CA LYS A 72 -12.54 -15.87 -3.11
C LYS A 72 -12.19 -14.57 -3.82
N LEU A 73 -10.89 -14.26 -3.91
CA LEU A 73 -10.46 -13.13 -4.70
C LEU A 73 -10.76 -13.37 -6.18
N THR A 74 -11.25 -12.35 -6.84
CA THR A 74 -11.37 -12.35 -8.30
C THR A 74 -10.00 -12.09 -8.93
N ARG A 75 -9.84 -12.45 -10.21
CA ARG A 75 -8.62 -12.15 -10.96
C ARG A 75 -8.31 -10.65 -10.98
N ALA A 76 -9.33 -9.78 -11.12
CA ALA A 76 -9.16 -8.32 -11.08
C ALA A 76 -8.64 -7.84 -9.71
N GLU A 77 -9.10 -8.42 -8.61
CA GLU A 77 -8.61 -8.09 -7.27
C GLU A 77 -7.14 -8.49 -7.10
N VAL A 78 -6.72 -9.64 -7.63
CA VAL A 78 -5.32 -10.06 -7.61
C VAL A 78 -4.46 -9.14 -8.46
N VAL A 79 -4.91 -8.76 -9.68
CA VAL A 79 -4.21 -7.79 -10.54
C VAL A 79 -4.05 -6.45 -9.83
N ALA A 80 -5.11 -5.94 -9.19
CA ALA A 80 -5.07 -4.67 -8.48
C ALA A 80 -4.08 -4.68 -7.30
N LEU A 81 -4.02 -5.77 -6.53
CA LEU A 81 -3.02 -5.93 -5.46
C LEU A 81 -1.60 -5.99 -6.04
N ARG A 82 -1.38 -6.76 -7.11
CA ARG A 82 -0.09 -6.85 -7.77
C ARG A 82 0.38 -5.48 -8.28
N LEU A 83 -0.50 -4.71 -8.94
CA LEU A 83 -0.21 -3.34 -9.37
C LEU A 83 0.14 -2.44 -8.19
N TYR A 84 -0.61 -2.53 -7.09
CA TYR A 84 -0.37 -1.75 -5.89
C TYR A 84 1.04 -1.97 -5.32
N THR A 85 1.55 -3.19 -5.33
CA THR A 85 2.89 -3.50 -4.80
C THR A 85 4.04 -3.05 -5.70
N THR A 86 3.76 -2.45 -6.85
CA THR A 86 4.73 -1.87 -7.79
C THR A 86 4.69 -0.35 -7.77
N LEU A 87 5.46 0.30 -8.63
CA LEU A 87 5.44 1.76 -8.76
C LEU A 87 4.06 2.36 -9.10
N ALA A 88 3.13 1.54 -9.60
CA ALA A 88 1.77 1.98 -9.93
C ALA A 88 0.96 2.42 -8.67
N TYR A 89 1.41 2.07 -7.46
CA TYR A 89 0.76 2.54 -6.22
C TYR A 89 0.60 4.06 -6.15
N ARG A 90 1.48 4.82 -6.81
CA ARG A 90 1.40 6.28 -6.82
C ARG A 90 0.13 6.79 -7.49
N HIS A 91 -0.24 6.18 -8.62
CA HIS A 91 -1.47 6.55 -9.33
C HIS A 91 -2.74 6.21 -8.54
N ILE A 92 -2.64 5.31 -7.56
CA ILE A 92 -3.71 4.96 -6.62
C ILE A 92 -3.70 5.90 -5.41
N ASN A 93 -2.55 6.07 -4.75
CA ASN A 93 -2.46 6.75 -3.46
C ASN A 93 -2.35 8.27 -3.55
N ASP A 94 -1.60 8.82 -4.52
CA ASP A 94 -1.38 10.26 -4.60
C ASP A 94 -2.71 11.03 -4.78
N PRO A 95 -3.65 10.57 -5.65
CA PRO A 95 -4.96 11.19 -5.74
C PRO A 95 -5.78 11.11 -4.43
N LEU A 96 -5.70 10.00 -3.69
CA LEU A 96 -6.41 9.83 -2.43
C LEU A 96 -5.88 10.76 -1.33
N ARG A 97 -4.59 11.09 -1.34
CA ARG A 97 -3.92 11.96 -0.37
C ARG A 97 -4.00 13.44 -0.71
N SER A 98 -4.27 13.79 -1.97
CA SER A 98 -4.27 15.18 -2.42
C SER A 98 -5.52 15.92 -1.98
N LYS A 99 -5.39 16.78 -0.96
CA LYS A 99 -6.46 17.68 -0.50
C LYS A 99 -6.93 18.65 -1.59
N GLU A 100 -6.04 19.05 -2.50
CA GLU A 100 -6.35 19.92 -3.61
C GLU A 100 -7.26 19.24 -4.62
N ARG A 101 -6.93 18.01 -5.04
CA ARG A 101 -7.77 17.22 -5.92
C ARG A 101 -9.16 16.97 -5.32
N GLN A 102 -9.21 16.71 -4.01
CA GLN A 102 -10.48 16.53 -3.30
C GLN A 102 -11.32 17.83 -3.31
N ARG A 103 -10.71 19.00 -3.09
CA ARG A 103 -11.40 20.31 -3.17
C ARG A 103 -11.92 20.61 -4.57
N LEU A 104 -11.15 20.22 -5.60
CA LEU A 104 -11.52 20.43 -7.00
C LEU A 104 -12.45 19.34 -7.55
N ASN A 105 -12.84 18.36 -6.74
CA ASN A 105 -13.61 17.19 -7.16
C ASN A 105 -12.99 16.50 -8.39
N GLU A 106 -11.67 16.46 -8.45
CA GLU A 106 -10.98 15.74 -9.52
C GLU A 106 -11.15 14.23 -9.36
N PRO A 107 -11.46 13.52 -10.46
CA PRO A 107 -11.68 12.09 -10.40
C PRO A 107 -10.38 11.36 -10.02
N CYS A 108 -10.53 10.22 -9.32
CA CYS A 108 -9.43 9.27 -9.13
C CYS A 108 -8.91 8.81 -10.51
N LEU A 109 -7.60 8.66 -10.65
CA LEU A 109 -6.99 8.25 -11.92
C LEU A 109 -7.28 6.78 -12.26
N LEU A 110 -7.30 5.93 -11.23
CA LEU A 110 -7.54 4.49 -11.35
C LEU A 110 -8.69 4.05 -10.43
N PRO A 111 -9.92 4.51 -10.65
CA PRO A 111 -11.00 4.29 -9.68
C PRO A 111 -11.42 2.82 -9.55
N ALA A 112 -11.49 2.04 -10.63
CA ALA A 112 -11.83 0.61 -10.56
C ALA A 112 -10.69 -0.19 -9.95
N THR A 113 -9.43 0.09 -10.33
CA THR A 113 -8.24 -0.54 -9.73
C THR A 113 -8.18 -0.28 -8.22
N THR A 114 -8.42 0.98 -7.81
CA THR A 114 -8.47 1.37 -6.39
C THR A 114 -9.55 0.59 -5.64
N ARG A 115 -10.74 0.46 -6.24
CA ARG A 115 -11.83 -0.32 -5.66
C ARG A 115 -11.46 -1.79 -5.50
N PHE A 116 -10.90 -2.43 -6.54
CA PHE A 116 -10.51 -3.83 -6.47
C PHE A 116 -9.41 -4.07 -5.43
N ALA A 117 -8.43 -3.16 -5.32
CA ALA A 117 -7.41 -3.23 -4.26
C ALA A 117 -8.04 -3.10 -2.86
N TYR A 118 -9.03 -2.20 -2.69
CA TYR A 118 -9.75 -2.04 -1.42
C TYR A 118 -10.54 -3.30 -1.04
N GLU A 119 -11.34 -3.85 -1.96
CA GLU A 119 -12.13 -5.05 -1.71
C GLU A 119 -11.24 -6.26 -1.40
N ALA A 120 -10.15 -6.42 -2.15
CA ALA A 120 -9.17 -7.47 -1.89
C ALA A 120 -8.52 -7.33 -0.50
N THR A 121 -8.11 -6.11 -0.12
CA THR A 121 -7.53 -5.83 1.19
C THR A 121 -8.53 -6.16 2.30
N ARG A 122 -9.79 -5.74 2.15
CA ARG A 122 -10.87 -6.06 3.10
C ARG A 122 -11.10 -7.55 3.26
N LYS A 123 -11.14 -8.30 2.16
CA LYS A 123 -11.30 -9.77 2.17
C LYS A 123 -10.12 -10.47 2.84
N LEU A 124 -8.88 -10.08 2.49
CA LEU A 124 -7.67 -10.70 3.03
C LEU A 124 -7.50 -10.44 4.54
N ARG A 125 -7.93 -9.30 5.04
CA ARG A 125 -7.92 -9.02 6.49
C ARG A 125 -8.70 -10.06 7.29
N ALA A 126 -9.75 -10.64 6.71
CA ALA A 126 -10.52 -11.68 7.36
C ALA A 126 -9.72 -12.97 7.63
N LEU A 127 -8.63 -13.24 6.88
CA LEU A 127 -7.75 -14.38 7.14
C LEU A 127 -6.98 -14.25 8.46
N ASN A 128 -6.74 -13.02 8.91
CA ASN A 128 -6.01 -12.77 10.16
C ASN A 128 -6.84 -13.12 11.42
N ALA A 129 -8.14 -13.37 11.26
CA ALA A 129 -9.01 -13.75 12.38
C ALA A 129 -8.59 -15.06 13.06
N SER A 130 -7.84 -15.92 12.36
CA SER A 130 -7.30 -17.18 12.91
C SER A 130 -5.91 -17.07 13.52
N THR A 131 -5.24 -15.93 13.36
CA THR A 131 -3.89 -15.69 13.90
C THR A 131 -3.98 -14.68 15.03
N SER A 132 -3.92 -15.16 16.28
CA SER A 132 -4.00 -14.34 17.50
C SER A 132 -2.69 -13.61 17.86
N GLU A 133 -1.81 -13.34 16.90
CA GLU A 133 -0.54 -12.70 17.18
C GLU A 133 -0.70 -11.18 17.32
N ASN A 134 -0.55 -10.70 18.57
CA ASN A 134 -0.23 -9.30 18.83
C ASN A 134 1.08 -8.96 18.13
N GLY A 135 1.00 -8.25 17.02
CA GLY A 135 2.15 -7.96 16.18
C GLY A 135 2.57 -6.50 16.24
N VAL A 136 3.85 -6.29 15.97
CA VAL A 136 4.39 -4.95 15.70
C VAL A 136 4.68 -4.86 14.22
N LEU A 137 4.16 -3.81 13.59
CA LEU A 137 4.47 -3.45 12.21
C LEU A 137 5.21 -2.11 12.20
N TRP A 138 5.93 -1.86 11.13
CA TRP A 138 6.75 -0.68 10.96
C TRP A 138 6.45 0.01 9.64
N ARG A 139 6.47 1.34 9.65
CA ARG A 139 6.35 2.15 8.44
C ARG A 139 7.37 3.28 8.48
N GLY A 140 8.27 3.30 7.49
CA GLY A 140 9.24 4.37 7.28
C GLY A 140 8.64 5.52 6.49
N MET A 141 8.83 6.75 6.98
CA MET A 141 8.41 7.98 6.30
C MET A 141 9.57 8.99 6.28
N ARG A 142 9.64 9.76 5.23
CA ARG A 142 10.68 10.78 5.04
C ARG A 142 10.05 12.15 4.82
N GLY A 143 10.78 13.21 5.18
CA GLY A 143 10.31 14.57 5.00
C GLY A 143 9.12 14.95 5.87
N LEU A 144 8.78 14.09 6.84
CA LEU A 144 7.67 14.32 7.76
C LEU A 144 8.21 14.44 9.18
N ARG A 145 7.71 15.44 9.88
CA ARG A 145 7.89 15.61 11.33
C ARG A 145 6.57 15.30 12.02
N VAL A 146 6.66 14.63 13.14
CA VAL A 146 5.50 14.49 14.01
C VAL A 146 5.14 15.86 14.57
N THR A 147 3.85 16.18 14.61
CA THR A 147 3.32 17.42 15.17
C THR A 147 2.67 17.15 16.53
N ASP A 148 2.61 18.16 17.39
CA ASP A 148 1.92 18.05 18.69
C ASP A 148 0.43 17.74 18.49
N ASP A 149 -0.17 18.27 17.41
CA ASP A 149 -1.55 17.98 17.04
C ASP A 149 -1.75 16.49 16.74
N PHE A 150 -0.85 15.89 15.96
CA PHE A 150 -0.91 14.45 15.69
C PHE A 150 -0.73 13.63 16.97
N LEU A 151 0.21 14.03 17.85
CA LEU A 151 0.44 13.31 19.11
C LEU A 151 -0.77 13.40 20.06
N ALA A 152 -1.51 14.52 20.02
CA ALA A 152 -2.69 14.74 20.86
C ALA A 152 -3.95 14.06 20.30
N HIS A 153 -4.16 14.09 18.99
CA HIS A 153 -5.44 13.74 18.38
C HIS A 153 -5.38 12.57 17.40
N GLY A 154 -4.17 12.13 17.02
CA GLY A 154 -4.00 11.15 15.96
C GLY A 154 -4.23 11.73 14.55
N GLY A 155 -4.39 10.84 13.57
CA GLY A 155 -4.59 11.24 12.20
C GLY A 155 -5.09 10.11 11.32
N THR A 156 -5.77 10.47 10.25
CA THR A 156 -6.29 9.50 9.28
C THR A 156 -5.39 9.44 8.04
N GLU A 157 -4.92 8.24 7.70
CA GLU A 157 -4.28 8.00 6.41
C GLU A 157 -5.36 7.91 5.34
N LEU A 158 -5.34 8.83 4.40
CA LEU A 158 -6.36 8.94 3.37
C LEU A 158 -6.21 7.91 2.25
N GLY A 159 -4.98 7.46 1.98
CA GLY A 159 -4.68 6.42 1.01
C GLY A 159 -4.52 5.05 1.66
N PHE A 160 -4.15 4.07 0.87
CA PHE A 160 -3.69 2.81 1.42
C PHE A 160 -2.38 3.03 2.19
N MET A 161 -2.23 2.31 3.29
CA MET A 161 -1.04 2.39 4.13
C MET A 161 -0.29 1.06 4.13
N SER A 162 0.83 1.02 3.43
CA SER A 162 1.76 -0.11 3.48
C SER A 162 2.64 -0.02 4.72
N ALA A 163 2.77 -1.14 5.43
CA ALA A 163 3.65 -1.34 6.57
C ALA A 163 4.41 -2.67 6.37
N THR A 164 5.39 -2.93 7.21
CA THR A 164 6.20 -4.15 7.14
C THR A 164 6.41 -4.76 8.52
N ARG A 165 6.57 -6.09 8.58
CA ARG A 165 6.99 -6.80 9.79
C ARG A 165 8.49 -6.61 10.12
N ARG A 166 9.27 -6.07 9.17
CA ARG A 166 10.72 -6.00 9.22
C ARG A 166 11.19 -4.56 9.45
N LEU A 167 11.72 -4.29 10.65
CA LEU A 167 12.22 -2.96 11.02
C LEU A 167 13.27 -2.44 10.02
N GLU A 168 14.18 -3.30 9.58
CA GLU A 168 15.23 -2.94 8.62
C GLU A 168 14.68 -2.46 7.27
N VAL A 169 13.55 -3.00 6.83
CA VAL A 169 12.84 -2.54 5.62
C VAL A 169 12.29 -1.13 5.84
N ALA A 170 11.60 -0.89 6.95
CA ALA A 170 11.06 0.43 7.27
C ALA A 170 12.15 1.49 7.42
N VAL A 171 13.28 1.15 8.08
CA VAL A 171 14.45 2.04 8.20
C VAL A 171 15.02 2.36 6.81
N ARG A 172 15.20 1.34 5.95
CA ARG A 172 15.66 1.54 4.57
C ARG A 172 14.75 2.51 3.80
N TYR A 173 13.42 2.37 3.93
CA TYR A 173 12.47 3.29 3.31
C TYR A 173 12.58 4.72 3.86
N ALA A 174 12.72 4.89 5.16
CA ALA A 174 12.92 6.21 5.76
C ALA A 174 14.21 6.88 5.26
N LEU A 175 15.29 6.11 5.08
CA LEU A 175 16.59 6.60 4.63
C LEU A 175 16.67 6.78 3.10
N SER A 176 15.85 6.04 2.32
CA SER A 176 15.93 6.06 0.85
C SER A 176 15.57 7.44 0.30
N ARG A 177 16.44 7.99 -0.56
CA ARG A 177 16.25 9.28 -1.23
C ARG A 177 15.92 10.46 -0.27
N ALA A 178 16.18 10.33 1.03
CA ALA A 178 16.06 11.46 1.94
C ALA A 178 17.23 12.43 1.69
N GLU A 179 16.97 13.72 1.65
CA GLU A 179 18.01 14.75 1.64
C GLU A 179 18.73 14.78 3.00
N GLU A 180 19.94 15.37 3.07
CA GLU A 180 20.75 15.27 4.29
C GLU A 180 20.05 15.81 5.55
N ASP A 181 19.24 16.86 5.40
CA ASP A 181 18.53 17.54 6.51
C ASP A 181 17.06 17.12 6.66
N GLN A 182 16.60 16.13 5.90
CA GLN A 182 15.22 15.69 6.01
C GLN A 182 14.96 14.94 7.31
N ALA A 183 13.85 15.30 7.96
CA ALA A 183 13.34 14.56 9.11
C ALA A 183 12.96 13.13 8.70
N LEU A 184 13.39 12.18 9.55
CA LEU A 184 13.10 10.75 9.38
C LEU A 184 12.14 10.32 10.48
N LEU A 185 11.07 9.66 10.08
CA LEU A 185 10.02 9.20 10.97
C LEU A 185 9.73 7.71 10.74
N LEU A 186 9.63 6.96 11.82
CA LEU A 186 9.10 5.61 11.83
C LEU A 186 7.79 5.60 12.62
N LEU A 187 6.76 4.99 12.09
CA LEU A 187 5.62 4.55 12.86
C LEU A 187 5.88 3.12 13.34
N LYS A 188 5.80 2.92 14.65
CA LYS A 188 5.71 1.63 15.30
C LYS A 188 4.23 1.33 15.50
N ILE A 189 3.68 0.45 14.69
CA ILE A 189 2.24 0.17 14.62
C ILE A 189 1.95 -1.06 15.47
N LEU A 190 1.26 -0.87 16.59
CA LEU A 190 0.81 -1.96 17.45
C LEU A 190 -0.49 -2.53 16.89
N VAL A 191 -0.52 -3.83 16.68
CA VAL A 191 -1.71 -4.55 16.21
C VAL A 191 -2.24 -5.41 17.36
N PRO A 192 -3.11 -4.89 18.22
CA PRO A 192 -3.57 -5.60 19.43
C PRO A 192 -4.57 -6.71 19.10
N SER A 193 -5.16 -6.70 17.93
CA SER A 193 -6.15 -7.70 17.52
C SER A 193 -6.23 -7.81 16.00
N PHE A 194 -6.86 -8.88 15.51
CA PHE A 194 -7.08 -9.07 14.08
C PHE A 194 -7.92 -7.95 13.44
N VAL A 195 -8.84 -7.33 14.20
CA VAL A 195 -9.66 -6.21 13.71
C VAL A 195 -8.80 -5.00 13.35
N SER A 196 -7.72 -4.79 14.10
CA SER A 196 -6.75 -3.72 13.86
C SER A 196 -5.67 -4.10 12.84
N SER A 197 -5.71 -5.32 12.27
CA SER A 197 -4.67 -5.81 11.35
C SER A 197 -4.90 -5.35 9.92
N GLY A 198 -3.82 -5.16 9.17
CA GLY A 198 -3.83 -5.01 7.71
C GLY A 198 -3.86 -6.37 7.00
N ALA A 199 -3.95 -6.36 5.68
CA ALA A 199 -3.85 -7.54 4.83
C ALA A 199 -2.38 -7.93 4.58
N ASP A 200 -2.01 -9.18 4.81
CA ASP A 200 -0.68 -9.70 4.44
C ASP A 200 -0.57 -9.86 2.92
N LEU A 201 0.36 -9.12 2.32
CA LEU A 201 0.62 -9.16 0.88
C LEU A 201 1.89 -9.94 0.51
N GLY A 202 2.62 -10.52 1.44
CA GLY A 202 3.89 -11.22 1.16
C GLY A 202 3.79 -12.27 0.07
N TRP A 203 2.63 -12.92 -0.06
CA TRP A 203 2.37 -13.95 -1.06
C TRP A 203 2.11 -13.39 -2.48
N VAL A 204 1.61 -12.15 -2.60
CA VAL A 204 1.19 -11.51 -3.85
C VAL A 204 2.06 -10.30 -4.23
N SER A 205 2.82 -9.77 -3.29
CA SER A 205 3.69 -8.59 -3.51
C SER A 205 4.77 -8.87 -4.54
N ALA A 206 5.07 -7.88 -5.37
CA ALA A 206 6.23 -7.88 -6.26
C ALA A 206 7.57 -7.88 -5.50
N PHE A 207 7.54 -7.54 -4.19
CA PHE A 207 8.69 -7.55 -3.28
C PHE A 207 8.43 -8.46 -2.06
N PRO A 208 8.42 -9.80 -2.25
CA PRO A 208 8.02 -10.74 -1.20
C PRO A 208 8.87 -10.65 0.06
N HIS A 209 10.15 -10.29 -0.09
CA HIS A 209 11.10 -10.14 1.02
C HIS A 209 10.78 -8.95 1.94
N GLU A 210 9.91 -8.03 1.53
CA GLU A 210 9.58 -6.87 2.35
C GLU A 210 8.58 -7.18 3.47
N GLY A 211 7.87 -8.31 3.41
CA GLY A 211 6.88 -8.68 4.42
C GLY A 211 5.78 -7.62 4.54
N GLU A 212 5.26 -7.19 3.40
CA GLU A 212 4.29 -6.10 3.28
C GLU A 212 2.95 -6.47 3.90
N VAL A 213 2.42 -5.55 4.71
CA VAL A 213 1.07 -5.59 5.27
C VAL A 213 0.35 -4.30 4.87
N LEU A 214 -0.79 -4.43 4.21
CA LEU A 214 -1.55 -3.32 3.64
C LEU A 214 -2.77 -2.99 4.46
N PHE A 215 -2.86 -1.75 4.92
CA PHE A 215 -4.06 -1.18 5.53
C PHE A 215 -4.90 -0.46 4.48
N PRO A 216 -6.24 -0.53 4.58
CA PRO A 216 -7.11 0.17 3.65
C PRO A 216 -7.04 1.70 3.83
N PRO A 217 -7.52 2.48 2.84
CA PRO A 217 -7.74 3.91 3.00
C PRO A 217 -8.62 4.22 4.21
N LEU A 218 -8.44 5.42 4.76
CA LEU A 218 -9.15 5.92 5.93
C LEU A 218 -8.83 5.18 7.24
N THR A 219 -7.68 4.50 7.31
CA THR A 219 -7.18 3.97 8.58
C THR A 219 -6.80 5.12 9.50
N PHE A 220 -7.43 5.18 10.67
CA PHE A 220 -7.09 6.15 11.71
C PHE A 220 -5.92 5.63 12.56
N LEU A 221 -4.94 6.48 12.82
CA LEU A 221 -3.76 6.18 13.63
C LEU A 221 -3.85 6.94 14.95
N GLN A 222 -4.00 6.21 16.03
CA GLN A 222 -4.05 6.75 17.37
C GLN A 222 -2.68 6.62 18.04
N PRO A 223 -1.99 7.72 18.36
CA PRO A 223 -0.75 7.68 19.14
C PRO A 223 -0.99 7.14 20.54
N THR A 224 -0.04 6.35 21.05
CA THR A 224 -0.05 5.85 22.44
C THR A 224 0.56 6.85 23.44
N GLY A 225 1.11 7.95 22.93
CA GLY A 225 1.92 8.90 23.70
C GLY A 225 3.41 8.53 23.78
N ARG A 226 3.79 7.35 23.30
CA ARG A 226 5.18 6.92 23.30
C ARG A 226 5.93 7.41 22.06
N VAL A 227 7.00 8.17 22.30
CA VAL A 227 7.92 8.66 21.27
C VAL A 227 9.33 8.25 21.65
N ASP A 228 9.96 7.46 20.80
CA ASP A 228 11.33 6.98 20.97
C ASP A 228 12.25 7.59 19.87
N ARG A 229 13.55 7.41 20.02
CA ARG A 229 14.55 7.77 19.00
C ARG A 229 15.43 6.57 18.71
N LEU A 230 15.65 6.34 17.42
CA LEU A 230 16.64 5.39 16.92
C LEU A 230 17.72 6.14 16.18
N GLU A 231 18.89 5.54 16.08
CA GLU A 231 19.96 6.01 15.21
C GLU A 231 20.25 4.96 14.13
N ALA A 232 20.28 5.38 12.88
CA ALA A 232 20.60 4.52 11.77
C ALA A 232 21.87 4.97 11.04
N PRO A 233 22.70 4.05 10.54
CA PRO A 233 23.88 4.39 9.77
C PRO A 233 23.49 4.93 8.39
N ARG A 234 24.11 6.04 7.98
CA ARG A 234 23.92 6.65 6.66
C ARG A 234 25.20 7.35 6.21
N GLY A 235 25.80 6.89 5.12
CA GLY A 235 26.99 7.55 4.56
C GLY A 235 28.16 7.73 5.55
N GLY A 236 28.39 6.76 6.44
CA GLY A 236 29.43 6.85 7.49
C GLY A 236 29.06 7.68 8.73
N ARG A 237 27.84 8.25 8.77
CA ARG A 237 27.29 8.99 9.92
C ARG A 237 26.12 8.22 10.53
N ARG A 238 25.78 8.54 11.78
CA ARG A 238 24.51 8.11 12.39
C ARG A 238 23.50 9.24 12.30
N VAL A 239 22.33 8.93 11.80
CA VAL A 239 21.22 9.89 11.68
C VAL A 239 20.08 9.51 12.62
N PRO A 240 19.51 10.50 13.34
CA PRO A 240 18.41 10.25 14.25
C PRO A 240 17.10 9.99 13.47
N ILE A 241 16.35 9.01 13.90
CA ILE A 241 15.01 8.70 13.42
C ILE A 241 14.04 8.80 14.59
N THR A 242 13.03 9.62 14.47
CA THR A 242 11.94 9.68 15.47
C THR A 242 11.04 8.46 15.28
N VAL A 243 10.69 7.78 16.36
CA VAL A 243 9.77 6.64 16.36
C VAL A 243 8.53 7.01 17.15
N VAL A 244 7.37 6.95 16.51
CA VAL A 244 6.08 7.20 17.17
C VAL A 244 5.29 5.90 17.20
N GLU A 245 4.87 5.51 18.39
CA GLU A 245 4.05 4.33 18.59
C GLU A 245 2.56 4.68 18.41
N VAL A 246 1.87 3.90 17.56
CA VAL A 246 0.47 4.13 17.20
C VAL A 246 -0.32 2.82 17.19
N VAL A 247 -1.64 2.94 17.41
CA VAL A 247 -2.61 1.85 17.23
C VAL A 247 -3.48 2.19 16.01
N PRO A 248 -3.61 1.30 15.01
CA PRO A 248 -4.47 1.53 13.87
C PRO A 248 -5.92 1.16 14.20
N HIS A 249 -6.85 1.99 13.76
CA HIS A 249 -8.27 1.73 13.77
C HIS A 249 -8.76 1.68 12.32
N VAL A 250 -9.29 0.55 11.94
CA VAL A 250 -9.77 0.28 10.59
C VAL A 250 -11.28 0.15 10.62
N GLY A 251 -11.96 0.96 9.82
CA GLY A 251 -13.42 0.91 9.65
C GLY A 251 -13.92 -0.30 8.87
#